data_dfae78dc6ed8c9def031bcc3fb3dece0
#
_entry.id   dfae78dc6ed8c9def031bcc3fb3dece0
#
_cell.length_a   1.000
_cell.length_b   1.000
_cell.length_c   1.000
_cell.angle_alpha   90.00
_cell.angle_beta   90.00
_cell.angle_gamma   90.00
#
_symmetry.space_group_name_H-M   'P 1'
#
loop_
_entity.id
_entity.type
_entity.pdbx_description
1 polymer ?
#
loop_
_entity_poly.entity_id
_entity_poly.type
_entity_poly.pdbx_seq_one_letter_code
_entity_poly.pdbx_strand_id
1 'polypeptide(L)'
;ISGGEPGAAAGTLLTMVGGATEAVRLAMPTLEAFSKEVIHAGDLGAGLALKLARNATGYICMSAIHEAMQIAAASGVPLDVLRHTIAETGVFEQALSPFLLGGPSPLSDTDTDSMRELLTHLCALAEKDLDQALALADELAEDIPVTQATRLSFRHVARL
;
A
#
# COMPACT_ATOMS: atom_id res chain seq x y z
N ILE A 1 5.71 -10.98 12.96
CA ILE A 1 7.08 -10.63 12.58
C ILE A 1 7.21 -10.46 11.08
N SER A 2 8.16 -9.62 10.65
CA SER A 2 8.56 -9.39 9.27
C SER A 2 10.09 -9.45 9.15
N GLY A 3 10.62 -9.95 8.01
CA GLY A 3 12.06 -10.11 7.75
C GLY A 3 12.46 -11.53 7.36
N GLY A 4 11.57 -12.51 7.58
CA GLY A 4 11.82 -13.92 7.20
C GLY A 4 13.04 -14.55 7.87
N GLU A 5 13.52 -15.65 7.32
CA GLU A 5 14.70 -16.37 7.80
C GLU A 5 15.99 -15.51 7.77
N PRO A 6 16.26 -14.74 6.70
CA PRO A 6 17.42 -13.85 6.67
C PRO A 6 17.41 -12.81 7.79
N GLY A 7 16.23 -12.21 8.05
CA GLY A 7 16.06 -11.24 9.13
C GLY A 7 16.24 -11.87 10.51
N ALA A 8 15.76 -13.10 10.69
CA ALA A 8 15.99 -13.84 11.95
C ALA A 8 17.47 -14.14 12.18
N ALA A 9 18.17 -14.64 11.16
CA ALA A 9 19.59 -14.94 11.24
C ALA A 9 20.47 -13.69 11.51
N ALA A 10 20.05 -12.53 10.95
CA ALA A 10 20.78 -11.27 11.11
C ALA A 10 20.33 -10.44 12.33
N GLY A 11 19.32 -10.87 13.11
CA GLY A 11 18.76 -10.09 14.20
C GLY A 11 18.07 -8.80 13.74
N THR A 12 17.57 -8.76 12.50
CA THR A 12 16.97 -7.57 11.90
C THR A 12 15.46 -7.67 11.70
N LEU A 13 14.80 -8.57 12.42
CA LEU A 13 13.35 -8.70 12.36
C LEU A 13 12.65 -7.42 12.85
N LEU A 14 11.52 -7.11 12.24
CA LEU A 14 10.54 -6.18 12.79
C LEU A 14 9.43 -7.00 13.42
N THR A 15 9.28 -6.89 14.75
CA THR A 15 8.25 -7.61 15.51
C THR A 15 7.06 -6.70 15.80
N MET A 16 5.86 -7.16 15.46
CA MET A 16 4.61 -6.49 15.75
C MET A 16 3.89 -7.27 16.84
N VAL A 17 3.74 -6.68 18.02
CA VAL A 17 3.14 -7.33 19.18
C VAL A 17 1.84 -6.64 19.60
N GLY A 18 0.83 -7.42 19.94
CA GLY A 18 -0.42 -6.95 20.53
C GLY A 18 -0.65 -7.61 21.88
N GLY A 19 -1.16 -6.85 22.86
CA GLY A 19 -1.47 -7.32 24.19
C GLY A 19 -1.47 -6.18 25.22
N ALA A 20 -1.88 -6.50 26.44
CA ALA A 20 -1.84 -5.53 27.54
C ALA A 20 -0.43 -4.95 27.70
N THR A 21 -0.33 -3.65 27.90
CA THR A 21 0.93 -2.89 27.95
C THR A 21 1.94 -3.52 28.92
N GLU A 22 1.49 -3.96 30.11
CA GLU A 22 2.37 -4.56 31.10
C GLU A 22 2.90 -5.94 30.63
N ALA A 23 2.08 -6.75 29.98
CA ALA A 23 2.52 -8.03 29.43
C ALA A 23 3.56 -7.84 28.31
N VAL A 24 3.32 -6.87 27.43
CA VAL A 24 4.26 -6.52 26.36
C VAL A 24 5.57 -5.99 26.95
N ARG A 25 5.51 -5.12 27.97
CA ARG A 25 6.69 -4.61 28.68
C ARG A 25 7.55 -5.72 29.28
N LEU A 26 6.93 -6.73 29.86
CA LEU A 26 7.63 -7.90 30.42
C LEU A 26 8.29 -8.78 29.33
N ALA A 27 7.65 -8.88 28.16
CA ALA A 27 8.17 -9.65 27.02
C ALA A 27 9.26 -8.89 26.23
N MET A 28 9.33 -7.56 26.36
CA MET A 28 10.18 -6.69 25.52
C MET A 28 11.63 -7.15 25.46
N PRO A 29 12.35 -7.46 26.59
CA PRO A 29 13.75 -7.87 26.51
C PRO A 29 13.97 -9.13 25.66
N THR A 30 13.00 -10.05 25.69
CA THR A 30 13.05 -11.27 24.86
C THR A 30 12.81 -10.96 23.38
N LEU A 31 11.85 -10.08 23.08
CA LEU A 31 11.52 -9.72 21.71
C LEU A 31 12.64 -8.91 21.06
N GLU A 32 13.26 -8.00 21.78
CA GLU A 32 14.40 -7.19 21.33
C GLU A 32 15.68 -8.02 21.07
N ALA A 33 15.81 -9.17 21.72
CA ALA A 33 16.98 -10.03 21.52
C ALA A 33 17.13 -10.58 20.09
N PHE A 34 16.04 -10.62 19.30
CA PHE A 34 16.06 -11.11 17.91
C PHE A 34 15.45 -10.12 16.92
N SER A 35 15.04 -8.95 17.36
CA SER A 35 14.39 -7.94 16.54
C SER A 35 15.23 -6.66 16.49
N LYS A 36 15.31 -6.07 15.30
CA LYS A 36 15.80 -4.69 15.13
C LYS A 36 14.86 -3.67 15.78
N GLU A 37 13.56 -3.98 15.75
CA GLU A 37 12.52 -3.10 16.28
C GLU A 37 11.32 -3.93 16.73
N VAL A 38 10.70 -3.53 17.84
CA VAL A 38 9.46 -4.10 18.35
C VAL A 38 8.39 -3.03 18.40
N ILE A 39 7.31 -3.22 17.65
CA ILE A 39 6.16 -2.31 17.60
C ILE A 39 5.03 -2.87 18.47
N HIS A 40 4.65 -2.15 19.53
CA HIS A 40 3.42 -2.43 20.27
C HIS A 40 2.23 -1.86 19.49
N ALA A 41 1.48 -2.74 18.83
CA ALA A 41 0.42 -2.35 17.89
C ALA A 41 -0.93 -2.06 18.58
N GLY A 42 -1.08 -2.34 19.88
CA GLY A 42 -2.32 -2.20 20.63
C GLY A 42 -2.70 -3.47 21.38
N ASP A 43 -3.99 -3.70 21.58
CA ASP A 43 -4.54 -4.82 22.32
C ASP A 43 -4.24 -6.18 21.69
N LEU A 44 -4.65 -7.25 22.38
CA LEU A 44 -4.49 -8.64 21.91
C LEU A 44 -5.07 -8.81 20.50
N GLY A 45 -4.25 -9.30 19.59
CA GLY A 45 -4.60 -9.47 18.17
C GLY A 45 -4.12 -8.32 17.26
N ALA A 46 -3.87 -7.11 17.78
CA ALA A 46 -3.45 -5.95 16.98
C ALA A 46 -2.12 -6.19 16.23
N GLY A 47 -1.16 -6.90 16.83
CA GLY A 47 0.09 -7.26 16.16
C GLY A 47 -0.12 -8.13 14.92
N LEU A 48 -1.03 -9.09 14.97
CA LEU A 48 -1.40 -9.90 13.81
C LEU A 48 -2.14 -9.07 12.76
N ALA A 49 -3.09 -8.24 13.17
CA ALA A 49 -3.83 -7.36 12.26
C ALA A 49 -2.87 -6.42 11.51
N LEU A 50 -1.94 -5.79 12.21
CA LEU A 50 -0.91 -4.92 11.60
C LEU A 50 -0.05 -5.68 10.58
N LYS A 51 0.39 -6.90 10.94
CA LYS A 51 1.14 -7.74 10.00
C LYS A 51 0.34 -8.06 8.74
N LEU A 52 -0.92 -8.45 8.89
CA LEU A 52 -1.78 -8.82 7.75
C LEU A 52 -2.05 -7.61 6.85
N ALA A 53 -2.34 -6.44 7.42
CA ALA A 53 -2.52 -5.20 6.66
C ALA A 53 -1.25 -4.84 5.86
N ARG A 54 -0.08 -4.87 6.51
CA ARG A 54 1.22 -4.63 5.85
C ARG A 54 1.49 -5.62 4.73
N ASN A 55 1.21 -6.91 4.95
CA ASN A 55 1.45 -7.93 3.94
C ASN A 55 0.49 -7.79 2.75
N ALA A 56 -0.79 -7.50 3.00
CA ALA A 56 -1.76 -7.23 1.95
C ALA A 56 -1.30 -6.06 1.05
N THR A 57 -0.85 -4.95 1.65
CA THR A 57 -0.28 -3.83 0.90
C THR A 57 0.85 -4.29 -0.02
N GLY A 58 1.81 -5.08 0.51
CA GLY A 58 2.96 -5.54 -0.28
C GLY A 58 2.54 -6.43 -1.47
N TYR A 59 1.61 -7.36 -1.26
CA TYR A 59 1.16 -8.26 -2.33
C TYR A 59 0.31 -7.55 -3.39
N ILE A 60 -0.54 -6.59 -2.98
CA ILE A 60 -1.29 -5.75 -3.93
C ILE A 60 -0.34 -4.90 -4.77
N CYS A 61 0.69 -4.29 -4.17
CA CYS A 61 1.71 -3.56 -4.91
C CYS A 61 2.47 -4.46 -5.89
N MET A 62 2.81 -5.72 -5.51
CA MET A 62 3.44 -6.66 -6.44
C MET A 62 2.54 -6.98 -7.64
N SER A 63 1.24 -7.16 -7.42
CA SER A 63 0.28 -7.39 -8.50
C SER A 63 0.14 -6.17 -9.41
N ALA A 64 0.06 -4.97 -8.85
CA ALA A 64 0.01 -3.73 -9.62
C ALA A 64 1.28 -3.53 -10.49
N ILE A 65 2.46 -3.81 -9.93
CA ILE A 65 3.73 -3.76 -10.69
C ILE A 65 3.72 -4.80 -11.82
N HIS A 66 3.18 -5.99 -11.58
CA HIS A 66 3.09 -7.03 -12.61
C HIS A 66 2.22 -6.56 -13.79
N GLU A 67 1.05 -5.97 -13.55
CA GLU A 67 0.18 -5.41 -14.59
C GLU A 67 0.86 -4.25 -15.34
N ALA A 68 1.58 -3.37 -14.63
CA ALA A 68 2.37 -2.32 -15.26
C ALA A 68 3.46 -2.90 -16.19
N MET A 69 4.09 -4.01 -15.79
CA MET A 69 5.07 -4.71 -16.63
C MET A 69 4.42 -5.34 -17.88
N GLN A 70 3.20 -5.87 -17.78
CA GLN A 70 2.47 -6.40 -18.94
C GLN A 70 2.21 -5.30 -19.96
N ILE A 71 1.63 -4.16 -19.55
CA ILE A 71 1.38 -3.01 -20.42
C ILE A 71 2.68 -2.52 -21.06
N ALA A 72 3.74 -2.33 -20.28
CA ALA A 72 5.02 -1.85 -20.78
C ALA A 72 5.62 -2.80 -21.83
N ALA A 73 5.66 -4.09 -21.51
CA ALA A 73 6.22 -5.12 -22.42
C ALA A 73 5.41 -5.21 -23.72
N ALA A 74 4.08 -5.26 -23.64
CA ALA A 74 3.20 -5.31 -24.79
C ALA A 74 3.27 -4.03 -25.67
N SER A 75 3.58 -2.88 -25.03
CA SER A 75 3.83 -1.59 -25.72
C SER A 75 5.26 -1.44 -26.26
N GLY A 76 6.13 -2.45 -26.08
CA GLY A 76 7.54 -2.38 -26.50
C GLY A 76 8.42 -1.49 -25.63
N VAL A 77 7.98 -1.12 -24.41
CA VAL A 77 8.78 -0.35 -23.45
C VAL A 77 9.68 -1.30 -22.66
N PRO A 78 11.01 -1.07 -22.62
CA PRO A 78 11.92 -1.90 -21.82
C PRO A 78 11.59 -1.84 -20.33
N LEU A 79 11.61 -3.00 -19.65
CA LEU A 79 11.20 -3.09 -18.24
C LEU A 79 12.14 -2.36 -17.28
N ASP A 80 13.41 -2.20 -17.64
CA ASP A 80 14.37 -1.40 -16.88
C ASP A 80 14.03 0.10 -16.94
N VAL A 81 13.49 0.59 -18.06
CA VAL A 81 12.98 1.96 -18.20
C VAL A 81 11.75 2.16 -17.30
N LEU A 82 10.79 1.21 -17.33
CA LEU A 82 9.64 1.25 -16.42
C LEU A 82 10.10 1.27 -14.96
N ARG A 83 10.98 0.35 -14.57
CA ARG A 83 11.52 0.27 -13.21
C ARG A 83 12.18 1.59 -12.79
N HIS A 84 13.00 2.18 -13.65
CA HIS A 84 13.65 3.45 -13.39
C HIS A 84 12.62 4.58 -13.21
N THR A 85 11.63 4.66 -14.11
CA THR A 85 10.56 5.67 -14.03
C THR A 85 9.79 5.58 -12.71
N ILE A 86 9.37 4.37 -12.29
CA ILE A 86 8.67 4.16 -11.03
C ILE A 86 9.52 4.59 -9.84
N ALA A 87 10.83 4.27 -9.85
CA ALA A 87 11.74 4.63 -8.76
C ALA A 87 11.95 6.16 -8.63
N GLU A 88 12.05 6.86 -9.77
CA GLU A 88 12.39 8.30 -9.78
C GLU A 88 11.15 9.22 -9.63
N THR A 89 9.95 8.70 -9.82
CA THR A 89 8.73 9.54 -9.80
C THR A 89 7.99 9.53 -8.48
N GLY A 90 8.51 8.87 -7.45
CA GLY A 90 7.92 8.89 -6.10
C GLY A 90 6.57 8.14 -5.98
N VAL A 91 6.31 7.16 -6.84
CA VAL A 91 5.04 6.39 -6.83
C VAL A 91 4.77 5.74 -5.47
N PHE A 92 5.80 5.20 -4.81
CA PHE A 92 5.64 4.54 -3.51
C PHE A 92 5.37 5.54 -2.37
N GLU A 93 5.96 6.73 -2.43
CA GLU A 93 5.67 7.83 -1.50
C GLU A 93 4.25 8.33 -1.69
N GLN A 94 3.79 8.46 -2.93
CA GLN A 94 2.40 8.82 -3.26
C GLN A 94 1.40 7.77 -2.78
N ALA A 95 1.76 6.49 -2.80
CA ALA A 95 0.92 5.40 -2.28
C ALA A 95 0.63 5.51 -0.77
N LEU A 96 1.42 6.30 -0.02
CA LEU A 96 1.17 6.60 1.39
C LEU A 96 0.20 7.78 1.60
N SER A 97 -0.22 8.47 0.55
CA SER A 97 -1.09 9.64 0.65
C SER A 97 -2.42 9.41 1.40
N PRO A 98 -3.07 8.22 1.38
CA PRO A 98 -4.28 7.98 2.16
C PRO A 98 -4.11 8.25 3.67
N PHE A 99 -2.91 8.04 4.22
CA PHE A 99 -2.60 8.38 5.62
C PHE A 99 -2.60 9.90 5.88
N LEU A 100 -2.22 10.69 4.87
CA LEU A 100 -2.17 12.15 4.94
C LEU A 100 -3.54 12.78 4.63
N LEU A 101 -4.39 12.09 3.88
CA LEU A 101 -5.70 12.55 3.43
C LEU A 101 -6.84 12.22 4.41
N GLY A 102 -6.52 11.78 5.64
CA GLY A 102 -7.50 11.58 6.71
C GLY A 102 -7.93 10.11 6.91
N GLY A 103 -7.22 9.16 6.31
CA GLY A 103 -7.42 7.73 6.55
C GLY A 103 -8.63 7.12 5.80
N PRO A 104 -9.18 5.98 6.25
CA PRO A 104 -10.11 5.17 5.47
C PRO A 104 -11.57 5.59 5.57
N SER A 105 -11.91 6.54 6.44
CA SER A 105 -13.31 6.95 6.64
C SER A 105 -13.79 7.89 5.54
N PRO A 106 -15.05 7.78 5.07
CA PRO A 106 -15.63 8.74 4.14
C PRO A 106 -15.58 10.18 4.68
N LEU A 107 -15.64 11.14 3.77
CA LEU A 107 -15.78 12.55 4.14
C LEU A 107 -17.03 12.77 4.99
N SER A 108 -16.90 13.62 5.99
CA SER A 108 -17.96 14.01 6.93
C SER A 108 -18.23 15.52 6.84
N ASP A 109 -19.22 15.99 7.58
CA ASP A 109 -19.55 17.42 7.68
C ASP A 109 -18.47 18.23 8.40
N THR A 110 -17.51 17.56 9.06
CA THR A 110 -16.37 18.22 9.71
C THR A 110 -15.17 18.42 8.80
N ASP A 111 -15.15 17.79 7.64
CA ASP A 111 -14.11 17.98 6.64
C ASP A 111 -14.33 19.32 5.90
N THR A 112 -13.23 20.01 5.58
CA THR A 112 -13.29 21.33 4.93
C THR A 112 -13.70 21.23 3.45
N ASP A 113 -14.28 22.30 2.90
CA ASP A 113 -14.60 22.35 1.47
C ASP A 113 -13.36 22.19 0.60
N SER A 114 -12.22 22.76 1.01
CA SER A 114 -10.94 22.60 0.30
C SER A 114 -10.44 21.16 0.28
N MET A 115 -10.66 20.40 1.36
CA MET A 115 -10.35 18.96 1.37
C MET A 115 -11.26 18.20 0.41
N ARG A 116 -12.55 18.51 0.40
CA ARG A 116 -13.53 17.92 -0.51
C ARG A 116 -13.21 18.20 -1.97
N GLU A 117 -12.84 19.42 -2.29
CA GLU A 117 -12.40 19.81 -3.64
C GLU A 117 -11.13 19.07 -4.05
N LEU A 118 -10.13 19.01 -3.16
CA LEU A 118 -8.87 18.29 -3.40
C LEU A 118 -9.12 16.82 -3.73
N LEU A 119 -9.91 16.13 -2.90
CA LEU A 119 -10.19 14.70 -3.07
C LEU A 119 -11.04 14.43 -4.33
N THR A 120 -11.98 15.32 -4.66
CA THR A 120 -12.76 15.26 -5.89
C THR A 120 -11.85 15.39 -7.12
N HIS A 121 -10.94 16.35 -7.10
CA HIS A 121 -9.98 16.54 -8.19
C HIS A 121 -9.02 15.35 -8.33
N LEU A 122 -8.46 14.86 -7.23
CA LEU A 122 -7.62 13.66 -7.20
C LEU A 122 -8.35 12.45 -7.78
N CYS A 123 -9.61 12.25 -7.38
CA CYS A 123 -10.42 11.15 -7.88
C CYS A 123 -10.62 11.24 -9.39
N ALA A 124 -10.97 12.41 -9.91
CA ALA A 124 -11.20 12.62 -11.34
C ALA A 124 -9.94 12.36 -12.18
N LEU A 125 -8.77 12.77 -11.69
CA LEU A 125 -7.48 12.49 -12.35
C LEU A 125 -7.18 10.99 -12.37
N ALA A 126 -7.31 10.32 -11.22
CA ALA A 126 -7.06 8.89 -11.12
C ALA A 126 -8.04 8.07 -11.99
N GLU A 127 -9.33 8.39 -11.96
CA GLU A 127 -10.33 7.73 -12.80
C GLU A 127 -9.99 7.84 -14.28
N LYS A 128 -9.62 9.04 -14.74
CA LYS A 128 -9.19 9.27 -16.14
C LYS A 128 -7.97 8.43 -16.52
N ASP A 129 -6.94 8.40 -15.66
CA ASP A 129 -5.69 7.68 -15.95
C ASP A 129 -5.91 6.16 -15.93
N LEU A 130 -6.72 5.66 -14.98
CA LEU A 130 -7.08 4.25 -14.90
C LEU A 130 -7.94 3.82 -16.10
N ASP A 131 -8.90 4.66 -16.56
CA ASP A 131 -9.69 4.38 -17.75
C ASP A 131 -8.80 4.31 -19.01
N GLN A 132 -7.79 5.17 -19.12
CA GLN A 132 -6.82 5.13 -20.22
C GLN A 132 -5.93 3.88 -20.16
N ALA A 133 -5.49 3.46 -18.96
CA ALA A 133 -4.73 2.24 -18.80
C ALA A 133 -5.54 0.99 -19.19
N LEU A 134 -6.82 0.93 -18.79
CA LEU A 134 -7.71 -0.16 -19.15
C LEU A 134 -7.97 -0.21 -20.67
N ALA A 135 -8.18 0.95 -21.30
CA ALA A 135 -8.36 1.02 -22.76
C ALA A 135 -7.10 0.56 -23.51
N LEU A 136 -5.92 0.98 -23.08
CA LEU A 136 -4.64 0.53 -23.65
C LEU A 136 -4.44 -0.98 -23.47
N ALA A 137 -4.75 -1.52 -22.31
CA ALA A 137 -4.63 -2.96 -22.04
C ALA A 137 -5.56 -3.78 -22.94
N ASP A 138 -6.79 -3.31 -23.16
CA ASP A 138 -7.74 -3.94 -24.09
C ASP A 138 -7.19 -3.94 -25.53
N GLU A 139 -6.63 -2.82 -26.02
CA GLU A 139 -5.97 -2.75 -27.33
C GLU A 139 -4.79 -3.72 -27.46
N LEU A 140 -4.08 -3.98 -26.38
CA LEU A 140 -2.91 -4.87 -26.32
C LEU A 140 -3.28 -6.33 -26.02
N ALA A 141 -4.56 -6.63 -25.79
CA ALA A 141 -5.09 -7.92 -25.35
C ALA A 141 -4.46 -8.41 -24.02
N GLU A 142 -4.17 -7.49 -23.11
CA GLU A 142 -3.66 -7.75 -21.76
C GLU A 142 -4.78 -7.69 -20.72
N ASP A 143 -4.77 -8.60 -19.72
CA ASP A 143 -5.72 -8.61 -18.62
C ASP A 143 -5.06 -7.97 -17.38
N ILE A 144 -5.67 -6.88 -16.86
CA ILE A 144 -5.17 -6.09 -15.73
C ILE A 144 -6.25 -5.93 -14.64
N PRO A 145 -6.64 -7.03 -13.97
CA PRO A 145 -7.77 -7.06 -13.03
C PRO A 145 -7.57 -6.20 -11.78
N VAL A 146 -6.33 -5.98 -11.31
CA VAL A 146 -6.06 -5.11 -10.16
C VAL A 146 -6.31 -3.65 -10.53
N THR A 147 -5.91 -3.22 -11.72
CA THR A 147 -6.21 -1.89 -12.27
C THR A 147 -7.72 -1.69 -12.42
N GLN A 148 -8.44 -2.70 -12.93
CA GLN A 148 -9.89 -2.67 -13.04
C GLN A 148 -10.58 -2.56 -11.68
N ALA A 149 -10.17 -3.36 -10.69
CA ALA A 149 -10.70 -3.30 -9.34
C ALA A 149 -10.41 -1.95 -8.67
N THR A 150 -9.23 -1.39 -8.90
CA THR A 150 -8.83 -0.07 -8.43
C THR A 150 -9.73 1.00 -9.03
N ARG A 151 -9.98 0.97 -10.34
CA ARG A 151 -10.88 1.92 -11.02
C ARG A 151 -12.29 1.92 -10.41
N LEU A 152 -12.83 0.74 -10.14
CA LEU A 152 -14.17 0.59 -9.56
C LEU A 152 -14.27 1.09 -8.11
N SER A 153 -13.17 1.05 -7.35
CA SER A 153 -13.15 1.39 -5.93
C SER A 153 -12.48 2.73 -5.60
N PHE A 154 -11.91 3.43 -6.58
CA PHE A 154 -11.07 4.59 -6.30
C PHE A 154 -11.80 5.75 -5.62
N ARG A 155 -13.10 5.92 -5.86
CA ARG A 155 -13.91 6.89 -5.12
C ARG A 155 -13.89 6.63 -3.62
N HIS A 156 -13.95 5.35 -3.22
CA HIS A 156 -13.83 4.98 -1.81
C HIS A 156 -12.43 5.27 -1.26
N VAL A 157 -11.35 5.06 -2.05
CA VAL A 157 -9.99 5.46 -1.68
C VAL A 157 -9.87 6.97 -1.50
N ALA A 158 -10.56 7.74 -2.36
CA ALA A 158 -10.67 9.20 -2.27
C ALA A 158 -11.69 9.68 -1.22
N ARG A 159 -12.26 8.80 -0.39
CA ARG A 159 -13.21 9.13 0.68
C ARG A 159 -14.54 9.76 0.19
N LEU A 160 -14.91 9.57 -1.10
CA LEU A 160 -16.11 10.11 -1.77
C LEU A 160 -17.26 9.10 -1.86
#